data_5cdbee7053b3edb74e3d33dcb8f41422
#
_entry.id   5cdbee7053b3edb74e3d33dcb8f41422
#
_cell.length_a   1.000
_cell.length_b   1.000
_cell.length_c   1.000
_cell.angle_alpha   90.00
_cell.angle_beta   90.00
_cell.angle_gamma   90.00
#
_symmetry.space_group_name_H-M   'P 1'
#
loop_
_entity.id
_entity.type
_entity.pdbx_description
1 polymer ?
#
loop_
_entity_poly.entity_id
_entity_poly.type
_entity_poly.pdbx_seq_one_letter_code
_entity_poly.pdbx_strand_id
1 'polypeptide(L)'
;MKYLSILVICLSFITSGFICAKSTGSSGNSPLPDKRPDDLQFSYSQSGGMMYYSENIFISKDSCYYKINDGGAVTRVNFRMTPDELDKLYSVFLENSFDEIESYEEKVYDRGGESISLSWKPGKHINVSNSGMTFIKDSWKKEWSACSNAIEKIAAEQMEAQKKPYEIKFDSSLFGKEIYMQINRGVVVPKSTLMAEREYEKEIIRITKLSPGLHNASVSIGKSYNTIKINADSTQSLRLYMVNDSLKYEFVK
;
A
#
# COMPACT_ATOMS: atom_id res chain seq x y z
N MET A 1 -46.65 19.21 -80.91
CA MET A 1 -45.71 20.16 -80.34
C MET A 1 -45.90 20.23 -78.85
N LYS A 2 -45.02 19.66 -78.10
CA LYS A 2 -44.69 19.97 -76.69
C LYS A 2 -43.71 18.91 -76.19
N TYR A 3 -42.49 19.29 -76.07
CA TYR A 3 -41.42 18.43 -75.53
C TYR A 3 -41.57 18.26 -74.04
N LEU A 4 -41.62 17.03 -73.57
CA LEU A 4 -41.60 16.72 -72.14
C LEU A 4 -40.19 16.25 -71.79
N SER A 5 -39.44 17.13 -71.13
CA SER A 5 -38.09 16.83 -70.64
C SER A 5 -38.24 16.04 -69.33
N ILE A 6 -37.81 14.77 -69.36
CA ILE A 6 -37.71 13.95 -68.16
C ILE A 6 -36.37 14.24 -67.49
N LEU A 7 -36.45 14.89 -66.35
CA LEU A 7 -35.31 15.13 -65.47
C LEU A 7 -35.09 13.88 -64.60
N VAL A 8 -34.05 13.10 -64.94
CA VAL A 8 -33.61 11.95 -64.10
C VAL A 8 -32.74 12.52 -62.99
N ILE A 9 -33.32 12.57 -61.76
CA ILE A 9 -32.56 12.88 -60.54
C ILE A 9 -31.89 11.58 -60.06
N CYS A 10 -30.57 11.49 -60.30
CA CYS A 10 -29.72 10.46 -59.66
C CYS A 10 -29.55 10.79 -58.17
N LEU A 11 -30.30 10.12 -57.31
CA LEU A 11 -30.13 10.18 -55.86
C LEU A 11 -28.94 9.27 -55.51
N SER A 12 -27.75 9.85 -55.38
CA SER A 12 -26.56 9.19 -54.85
C SER A 12 -26.68 9.08 -53.33
N PHE A 13 -27.05 7.89 -52.86
CA PHE A 13 -26.95 7.53 -51.47
C PHE A 13 -25.48 7.44 -51.06
N ILE A 14 -24.96 8.50 -50.44
CA ILE A 14 -23.71 8.46 -49.74
C ILE A 14 -23.97 7.70 -48.41
N THR A 15 -23.71 6.40 -48.41
CA THR A 15 -23.62 5.62 -47.16
C THR A 15 -22.37 6.06 -46.43
N SER A 16 -22.51 7.04 -45.56
CA SER A 16 -21.50 7.37 -44.58
C SER A 16 -21.39 6.20 -43.61
N GLY A 17 -20.46 5.30 -43.92
CA GLY A 17 -20.04 4.25 -42.99
C GLY A 17 -19.48 4.94 -41.76
N PHE A 18 -20.27 4.98 -40.68
CA PHE A 18 -19.75 5.23 -39.36
C PHE A 18 -18.82 4.07 -39.01
N ILE A 19 -17.52 4.28 -39.31
CA ILE A 19 -16.46 3.48 -38.71
C ILE A 19 -16.49 3.85 -37.22
N CYS A 20 -17.21 3.04 -36.45
CA CYS A 20 -17.08 3.05 -35.00
C CYS A 20 -15.64 2.59 -34.73
N ALA A 21 -14.71 3.53 -34.69
CA ALA A 21 -13.40 3.29 -34.13
C ALA A 21 -13.65 2.83 -32.68
N LYS A 22 -13.57 1.50 -32.44
CA LYS A 22 -13.33 0.98 -31.10
C LYS A 22 -12.10 1.78 -30.61
N SER A 23 -12.34 2.72 -29.71
CA SER A 23 -11.28 3.23 -28.88
C SER A 23 -10.80 2.05 -28.03
N THR A 24 -9.88 1.28 -28.54
CA THR A 24 -8.96 0.54 -27.72
C THR A 24 -8.28 1.63 -26.89
N GLY A 25 -8.71 1.77 -25.66
CA GLY A 25 -8.06 2.62 -24.67
C GLY A 25 -6.68 2.03 -24.38
N SER A 26 -5.79 2.16 -25.32
CA SER A 26 -4.37 2.17 -25.07
C SER A 26 -4.14 3.44 -24.26
N SER A 27 -4.08 3.32 -22.94
CA SER A 27 -3.38 4.33 -22.15
C SER A 27 -2.02 4.43 -22.80
N GLY A 28 -1.74 5.56 -23.49
CA GLY A 28 -0.51 5.71 -24.27
C GLY A 28 0.68 5.78 -23.33
N ASN A 29 1.12 4.62 -22.84
CA ASN A 29 2.35 4.50 -22.09
C ASN A 29 3.50 4.98 -22.98
N SER A 30 4.37 5.80 -22.42
CA SER A 30 5.60 6.18 -23.11
C SER A 30 6.58 5.03 -22.99
N PRO A 31 7.32 4.66 -24.06
CA PRO A 31 8.32 3.61 -23.97
C PRO A 31 9.38 3.97 -22.93
N LEU A 32 9.85 2.97 -22.19
CA LEU A 32 10.93 3.14 -21.21
C LEU A 32 12.23 3.49 -21.94
N PRO A 33 12.94 4.56 -21.55
CA PRO A 33 14.28 4.85 -22.08
C PRO A 33 15.30 3.76 -21.69
N ASP A 34 16.30 3.48 -22.55
CA ASP A 34 17.39 2.55 -22.24
C ASP A 34 18.21 2.92 -20.98
N LYS A 35 18.21 4.22 -20.65
CA LYS A 35 18.86 4.73 -19.45
C LYS A 35 17.84 5.42 -18.57
N ARG A 36 17.95 5.22 -17.25
CA ARG A 36 17.10 5.89 -16.30
C ARG A 36 17.17 7.42 -16.45
N PRO A 37 16.02 8.10 -16.66
CA PRO A 37 15.96 9.55 -16.59
C PRO A 37 16.35 10.07 -15.20
N ASP A 38 17.09 11.17 -15.13
CA ASP A 38 17.54 11.74 -13.86
C ASP A 38 16.39 12.21 -12.97
N ASP A 39 15.27 12.60 -13.54
CA ASP A 39 14.07 13.08 -12.89
C ASP A 39 12.98 11.99 -12.77
N LEU A 40 13.33 10.73 -13.00
CA LEU A 40 12.40 9.62 -12.86
C LEU A 40 11.83 9.51 -11.44
N GLN A 41 10.54 9.35 -11.37
CA GLN A 41 9.80 9.10 -10.15
C GLN A 41 9.02 7.78 -10.28
N PHE A 42 9.13 6.95 -9.26
CA PHE A 42 8.30 5.76 -9.09
C PHE A 42 7.24 6.04 -8.03
N SER A 43 6.02 5.67 -8.31
CA SER A 43 4.92 5.70 -7.35
C SER A 43 4.23 4.35 -7.34
N TYR A 44 4.12 3.75 -6.18
CA TYR A 44 3.34 2.54 -5.94
C TYR A 44 2.22 2.86 -4.97
N SER A 45 1.04 2.36 -5.23
CA SER A 45 -0.09 2.47 -4.33
C SER A 45 -0.83 1.15 -4.23
N GLN A 46 -1.22 0.79 -3.01
CA GLN A 46 -2.07 -0.35 -2.72
C GLN A 46 -3.24 0.08 -1.84
N SER A 47 -4.41 -0.54 -2.06
CA SER A 47 -5.58 -0.32 -1.23
C SER A 47 -6.28 -1.65 -0.90
N GLY A 48 -6.88 -1.73 0.27
CA GLY A 48 -7.50 -2.94 0.82
C GLY A 48 -9.00 -3.07 0.60
N GLY A 49 -9.55 -2.69 -0.55
CA GLY A 49 -10.99 -2.82 -0.82
C GLY A 49 -11.85 -2.16 0.28
N MET A 50 -12.73 -2.93 0.91
CA MET A 50 -13.59 -2.46 2.01
C MET A 50 -12.85 -2.10 3.30
N MET A 51 -11.61 -2.51 3.45
CA MET A 51 -10.81 -2.17 4.64
C MET A 51 -10.14 -0.83 4.44
N TYR A 52 -10.21 0.01 5.48
CA TYR A 52 -9.55 1.32 5.49
C TYR A 52 -8.03 1.15 5.60
N TYR A 53 -7.45 0.55 4.57
CA TYR A 53 -6.03 0.25 4.47
C TYR A 53 -5.49 0.78 3.15
N SER A 54 -4.38 1.48 3.20
CA SER A 54 -3.64 1.87 2.01
C SER A 54 -2.15 1.96 2.27
N GLU A 55 -1.38 1.61 1.26
CA GLU A 55 0.06 1.80 1.21
C GLU A 55 0.42 2.72 0.05
N ASN A 56 1.43 3.56 0.27
CA ASN A 56 1.96 4.43 -0.76
C ASN A 56 3.48 4.46 -0.63
N ILE A 57 4.15 4.15 -1.71
CA ILE A 57 5.60 4.24 -1.82
C ILE A 57 5.92 5.24 -2.93
N PHE A 58 6.79 6.16 -2.63
CA PHE A 58 7.31 7.13 -3.59
C PHE A 58 8.83 7.07 -3.58
N ILE A 59 9.43 6.98 -4.74
CA ILE A 59 10.87 6.90 -4.92
C ILE A 59 11.30 7.88 -6.01
N SER A 60 12.20 8.77 -5.67
CA SER A 60 12.86 9.69 -6.60
C SER A 60 14.30 9.94 -6.17
N LYS A 61 15.07 10.65 -6.99
CA LYS A 61 16.43 11.07 -6.66
C LYS A 61 16.50 11.92 -5.40
N ASP A 62 15.52 12.79 -5.18
CA ASP A 62 15.56 13.79 -4.14
C ASP A 62 14.89 13.36 -2.84
N SER A 63 13.86 12.51 -2.94
CA SER A 63 13.08 12.07 -1.78
C SER A 63 12.43 10.73 -2.02
N CYS A 64 12.42 9.91 -0.97
CA CYS A 64 11.70 8.65 -0.96
C CYS A 64 10.89 8.55 0.33
N TYR A 65 9.72 7.92 0.24
CA TYR A 65 8.95 7.60 1.43
C TYR A 65 8.12 6.33 1.25
N TYR A 66 7.84 5.68 2.36
CA TYR A 66 6.84 4.63 2.49
C TYR A 66 5.83 5.04 3.54
N LYS A 67 4.56 5.05 3.17
CA LYS A 67 3.45 5.45 4.03
C LYS A 67 2.39 4.37 4.06
N ILE A 68 1.99 3.96 5.27
CA ILE A 68 0.87 3.06 5.53
C ILE A 68 -0.21 3.84 6.27
N ASN A 69 -1.45 3.67 5.87
CA ASN A 69 -2.62 4.11 6.61
C ASN A 69 -3.48 2.89 6.93
N ASP A 70 -3.63 2.57 8.21
CA ASP A 70 -4.45 1.45 8.70
C ASP A 70 -5.50 1.98 9.68
N GLY A 71 -6.74 2.14 9.20
CA GLY A 71 -7.83 2.64 10.01
C GLY A 71 -7.59 4.03 10.62
N GLY A 72 -6.90 4.92 9.89
CA GLY A 72 -6.55 6.27 10.35
C GLY A 72 -5.29 6.35 11.23
N ALA A 73 -4.64 5.23 11.53
CA ALA A 73 -3.29 5.21 12.05
C ALA A 73 -2.31 5.32 10.88
N VAL A 74 -1.47 6.35 10.90
CA VAL A 74 -0.54 6.64 9.82
C VAL A 74 0.89 6.41 10.28
N THR A 75 1.55 5.48 9.61
CA THR A 75 2.99 5.24 9.72
C THR A 75 3.67 5.78 8.47
N ARG A 76 4.77 6.49 8.63
CA ARG A 76 5.57 6.98 7.50
C ARG A 76 7.05 6.92 7.82
N VAL A 77 7.80 6.35 6.91
CA VAL A 77 9.27 6.43 6.92
C VAL A 77 9.74 7.18 5.68
N ASN A 78 10.69 8.08 5.89
CA ASN A 78 11.38 8.77 4.81
C ASN A 78 12.78 8.17 4.69
N PHE A 79 13.25 8.01 3.46
CA PHE A 79 14.56 7.45 3.19
C PHE A 79 15.19 8.10 1.96
N ARG A 80 16.38 7.68 1.60
CA ARG A 80 17.07 8.10 0.38
C ARG A 80 17.67 6.89 -0.29
N MET A 81 17.74 6.94 -1.59
CA MET A 81 18.41 5.94 -2.41
C MET A 81 19.60 6.58 -3.12
N THR A 82 20.67 5.82 -3.23
CA THR A 82 21.83 6.22 -4.04
C THR A 82 21.49 6.10 -5.54
N PRO A 83 22.22 6.79 -6.41
CA PRO A 83 22.06 6.63 -7.86
C PRO A 83 22.13 5.17 -8.32
N ASP A 84 23.06 4.39 -7.77
CA ASP A 84 23.24 2.97 -8.10
C ASP A 84 22.03 2.10 -7.68
N GLU A 85 21.42 2.40 -6.54
CA GLU A 85 20.19 1.70 -6.11
C GLU A 85 19.01 2.06 -7.01
N LEU A 86 18.90 3.33 -7.42
CA LEU A 86 17.88 3.76 -8.38
C LEU A 86 18.08 3.11 -9.76
N ASP A 87 19.32 2.99 -10.21
CA ASP A 87 19.64 2.33 -11.49
C ASP A 87 19.33 0.83 -11.43
N LYS A 88 19.62 0.16 -10.31
CA LYS A 88 19.24 -1.25 -10.07
C LYS A 88 17.72 -1.43 -10.05
N LEU A 89 16.99 -0.53 -9.40
CA LEU A 89 15.53 -0.59 -9.43
C LEU A 89 15.01 -0.40 -10.85
N TYR A 90 15.53 0.59 -11.58
CA TYR A 90 15.12 0.86 -12.95
C TYR A 90 15.40 -0.32 -13.89
N SER A 91 16.54 -1.01 -13.72
CA SER A 91 16.88 -2.18 -14.55
C SER A 91 15.82 -3.29 -14.41
N VAL A 92 15.24 -3.49 -13.22
CA VAL A 92 14.14 -4.44 -13.03
C VAL A 92 12.94 -4.10 -13.91
N PHE A 93 12.60 -2.81 -14.04
CA PHE A 93 11.50 -2.36 -14.89
C PHE A 93 11.78 -2.54 -16.37
N LEU A 94 13.03 -2.28 -16.81
CA LEU A 94 13.47 -2.53 -18.18
C LEU A 94 13.45 -4.02 -18.53
N GLU A 95 14.05 -4.86 -17.67
CA GLU A 95 14.15 -6.31 -17.87
C GLU A 95 12.79 -6.99 -17.94
N ASN A 96 11.77 -6.39 -17.31
CA ASN A 96 10.41 -6.91 -17.30
C ASN A 96 9.45 -6.14 -18.23
N SER A 97 9.98 -5.33 -19.16
CA SER A 97 9.19 -4.57 -20.15
C SER A 97 7.95 -3.90 -19.54
N PHE A 98 8.15 -3.17 -18.45
CA PHE A 98 7.05 -2.63 -17.64
C PHE A 98 6.08 -1.76 -18.46
N ASP A 99 6.55 -1.06 -19.45
CA ASP A 99 5.77 -0.22 -20.39
C ASP A 99 4.87 -1.02 -21.33
N GLU A 100 5.16 -2.30 -21.53
CA GLU A 100 4.41 -3.20 -22.40
C GLU A 100 3.39 -4.05 -21.62
N ILE A 101 3.40 -4.02 -20.26
CA ILE A 101 2.48 -4.82 -19.43
C ILE A 101 1.03 -4.48 -19.79
N GLU A 102 0.29 -5.50 -20.20
CA GLU A 102 -1.09 -5.38 -20.59
C GLU A 102 -2.05 -5.75 -19.47
N SER A 103 -3.14 -5.01 -19.41
CA SER A 103 -4.27 -5.27 -18.51
C SER A 103 -5.57 -5.41 -19.28
N TYR A 104 -6.59 -5.96 -18.64
CA TYR A 104 -7.95 -6.04 -19.13
C TYR A 104 -8.94 -5.60 -18.06
N GLU A 105 -10.15 -5.25 -18.48
CA GLU A 105 -11.22 -4.86 -17.56
C GLU A 105 -12.21 -6.00 -17.36
N GLU A 106 -12.56 -6.23 -16.09
CA GLU A 106 -13.61 -7.17 -15.69
C GLU A 106 -14.42 -6.56 -14.55
N LYS A 107 -15.73 -6.68 -14.63
CA LYS A 107 -16.61 -6.08 -13.63
C LYS A 107 -16.59 -6.89 -12.33
N VAL A 108 -15.90 -6.39 -11.33
CA VAL A 108 -15.81 -6.96 -9.98
C VAL A 108 -16.09 -5.86 -8.97
N TYR A 109 -16.78 -6.20 -7.88
CA TYR A 109 -17.10 -5.28 -6.80
C TYR A 109 -16.18 -5.53 -5.60
N ASP A 110 -15.91 -4.48 -4.83
CA ASP A 110 -15.22 -4.52 -3.53
C ASP A 110 -13.80 -5.13 -3.57
N ARG A 111 -13.14 -5.03 -4.73
CA ARG A 111 -11.76 -5.44 -4.88
C ARG A 111 -10.83 -4.28 -4.51
N GLY A 112 -9.92 -4.52 -3.58
CA GLY A 112 -8.70 -3.72 -3.44
C GLY A 112 -7.76 -3.97 -4.62
N GLY A 113 -6.59 -3.39 -4.56
CA GLY A 113 -5.59 -3.63 -5.59
C GLY A 113 -4.42 -2.68 -5.50
N GLU A 114 -3.56 -2.77 -6.47
CA GLU A 114 -2.30 -2.06 -6.54
C GLU A 114 -2.10 -1.39 -7.90
N SER A 115 -1.30 -0.33 -7.92
CA SER A 115 -0.89 0.33 -9.14
C SER A 115 0.54 0.85 -9.03
N ILE A 116 1.24 0.86 -10.15
CA ILE A 116 2.58 1.41 -10.28
C ILE A 116 2.56 2.46 -11.38
N SER A 117 3.13 3.62 -11.07
CA SER A 117 3.32 4.70 -12.04
C SER A 117 4.79 5.11 -12.08
N LEU A 118 5.30 5.28 -13.28
CA LEU A 118 6.58 5.90 -13.56
C LEU A 118 6.34 7.23 -14.27
N SER A 119 7.00 8.30 -13.84
CA SER A 119 6.92 9.59 -14.50
C SER A 119 8.29 10.24 -14.61
N TRP A 120 8.55 10.84 -15.76
CA TRP A 120 9.76 11.61 -16.04
C TRP A 120 9.47 12.64 -17.11
N LYS A 121 10.12 13.77 -17.09
CA LYS A 121 9.92 14.91 -17.98
C LYS A 121 8.45 15.38 -18.06
N PRO A 122 8.14 16.59 -18.35
CA PRO A 122 6.76 17.01 -18.50
C PRO A 122 5.99 16.14 -19.50
N GLY A 123 4.94 15.48 -19.05
CA GLY A 123 4.02 14.69 -19.88
C GLY A 123 4.45 13.27 -20.25
N LYS A 124 5.58 12.77 -19.76
CA LYS A 124 6.00 11.37 -19.94
C LYS A 124 5.62 10.57 -18.69
N HIS A 125 4.79 9.55 -18.88
CA HIS A 125 4.41 8.65 -17.80
C HIS A 125 3.99 7.27 -18.33
N ILE A 126 4.11 6.29 -17.46
CA ILE A 126 3.57 4.95 -17.61
C ILE A 126 2.74 4.69 -16.35
N ASN A 127 1.56 4.13 -16.51
CA ASN A 127 0.75 3.68 -15.40
C ASN A 127 0.18 2.30 -15.70
N VAL A 128 0.48 1.35 -14.83
CA VAL A 128 -0.07 0.00 -14.88
C VAL A 128 -0.85 -0.25 -13.59
N SER A 129 -2.07 -0.73 -13.73
CA SER A 129 -2.99 -0.94 -12.61
C SER A 129 -3.47 -2.39 -12.57
N ASN A 130 -3.50 -2.94 -11.37
CA ASN A 130 -4.12 -4.20 -11.00
C ASN A 130 -5.12 -3.95 -9.85
N SER A 131 -6.06 -3.03 -10.05
CA SER A 131 -6.97 -2.55 -9.01
C SER A 131 -8.38 -2.29 -9.54
N GLY A 132 -9.36 -2.36 -8.64
CA GLY A 132 -10.76 -2.16 -9.02
C GLY A 132 -11.19 -3.18 -10.08
N MET A 133 -11.60 -2.70 -11.24
CA MET A 133 -12.02 -3.52 -12.39
C MET A 133 -10.89 -3.84 -13.38
N THR A 134 -9.67 -3.41 -13.12
CA THR A 134 -8.51 -3.61 -14.01
C THR A 134 -7.67 -4.78 -13.51
N PHE A 135 -7.35 -5.72 -14.36
CA PHE A 135 -6.58 -6.92 -14.07
C PHE A 135 -5.38 -7.04 -14.99
N ILE A 136 -4.23 -7.44 -14.46
CA ILE A 136 -3.08 -7.79 -15.28
C ILE A 136 -3.37 -9.09 -16.02
N LYS A 137 -3.11 -9.13 -17.34
CA LYS A 137 -3.23 -10.36 -18.13
C LYS A 137 -2.31 -11.46 -17.58
N ASP A 138 -2.75 -12.70 -17.64
CA ASP A 138 -2.01 -13.85 -17.09
C ASP A 138 -0.59 -13.97 -17.67
N SER A 139 -0.41 -13.61 -18.94
CA SER A 139 0.89 -13.58 -19.62
C SER A 139 1.89 -12.58 -19.03
N TRP A 140 1.41 -11.57 -18.27
CA TRP A 140 2.21 -10.48 -17.72
C TRP A 140 2.30 -10.50 -16.18
N LYS A 141 1.68 -11.48 -15.52
CA LYS A 141 1.68 -11.55 -14.04
C LYS A 141 3.07 -11.69 -13.44
N LYS A 142 3.97 -12.40 -14.11
CA LYS A 142 5.34 -12.60 -13.64
C LYS A 142 6.12 -11.27 -13.67
N GLU A 143 6.06 -10.55 -14.77
CA GLU A 143 6.73 -9.28 -15.01
C GLU A 143 6.18 -8.20 -14.06
N TRP A 144 4.85 -8.14 -13.94
CA TRP A 144 4.19 -7.28 -12.95
C TRP A 144 4.68 -7.55 -11.53
N SER A 145 4.66 -8.82 -11.10
CA SER A 145 5.11 -9.21 -9.76
C SER A 145 6.58 -8.92 -9.51
N ALA A 146 7.43 -9.03 -10.53
CA ALA A 146 8.83 -8.67 -10.40
C ALA A 146 9.01 -7.18 -10.11
N CYS A 147 8.26 -6.32 -10.80
CA CYS A 147 8.31 -4.86 -10.60
C CYS A 147 7.71 -4.45 -9.25
N SER A 148 6.53 -4.97 -8.87
CA SER A 148 5.89 -4.63 -7.59
C SER A 148 6.74 -5.09 -6.41
N ASN A 149 7.20 -6.35 -6.42
CA ASN A 149 8.05 -6.89 -5.36
C ASN A 149 9.37 -6.12 -5.19
N ALA A 150 9.96 -5.58 -6.27
CA ALA A 150 11.18 -4.79 -6.19
C ALA A 150 10.97 -3.50 -5.40
N ILE A 151 9.87 -2.78 -5.64
CA ILE A 151 9.51 -1.57 -4.89
C ILE A 151 9.17 -1.90 -3.44
N GLU A 152 8.31 -2.90 -3.22
CA GLU A 152 7.85 -3.31 -1.89
C GLU A 152 9.02 -3.78 -1.01
N LYS A 153 9.95 -4.54 -1.57
CA LYS A 153 11.14 -4.99 -0.86
C LYS A 153 11.98 -3.82 -0.32
N ILE A 154 12.27 -2.84 -1.16
CA ILE A 154 13.00 -1.63 -0.75
C ILE A 154 12.26 -0.92 0.40
N ALA A 155 10.96 -0.72 0.24
CA ALA A 155 10.14 -0.04 1.24
C ALA A 155 10.10 -0.80 2.57
N ALA A 156 9.94 -2.13 2.52
CA ALA A 156 9.93 -2.99 3.70
C ALA A 156 11.28 -2.98 4.44
N GLU A 157 12.40 -3.04 3.72
CA GLU A 157 13.74 -2.94 4.29
C GLU A 157 13.97 -1.59 4.99
N GLN A 158 13.53 -0.49 4.37
CA GLN A 158 13.62 0.84 4.95
C GLN A 158 12.71 1.02 6.17
N MET A 159 11.52 0.43 6.14
CA MET A 159 10.62 0.41 7.29
C MET A 159 11.24 -0.37 8.46
N GLU A 160 11.79 -1.55 8.20
CA GLU A 160 12.41 -2.39 9.22
C GLU A 160 13.63 -1.70 9.85
N ALA A 161 14.46 -1.04 9.05
CA ALA A 161 15.66 -0.34 9.51
C ALA A 161 15.33 0.85 10.45
N GLN A 162 14.14 1.43 10.34
CA GLN A 162 13.73 2.57 11.16
C GLN A 162 12.88 2.20 12.37
N LYS A 163 12.58 0.90 12.56
CA LYS A 163 11.87 0.44 13.76
C LYS A 163 12.70 0.68 15.03
N LYS A 164 12.04 1.21 16.04
CA LYS A 164 12.62 1.45 17.38
C LYS A 164 11.97 0.55 18.42
N PRO A 165 12.69 0.18 19.48
CA PRO A 165 12.11 -0.51 20.63
C PRO A 165 10.96 0.33 21.22
N TYR A 166 9.87 -0.33 21.54
CA TYR A 166 8.72 0.25 22.23
C TYR A 166 8.32 -0.66 23.38
N GLU A 167 8.20 -0.09 24.57
CA GLU A 167 7.88 -0.84 25.78
C GLU A 167 6.39 -0.90 26.02
N ILE A 168 5.91 -2.10 26.38
CA ILE A 168 4.54 -2.37 26.80
C ILE A 168 4.64 -2.99 28.20
N LYS A 169 4.02 -2.33 29.17
CA LYS A 169 4.04 -2.71 30.59
C LYS A 169 2.70 -3.32 30.97
N PHE A 170 2.74 -4.49 31.55
CA PHE A 170 1.57 -5.20 32.06
C PHE A 170 1.61 -5.18 33.58
N ASP A 171 0.69 -4.44 34.19
CA ASP A 171 0.58 -4.32 35.63
C ASP A 171 0.20 -5.65 36.30
N SER A 172 0.57 -5.83 37.56
CA SER A 172 0.27 -7.04 38.34
C SER A 172 -1.23 -7.36 38.45
N SER A 173 -2.11 -6.38 38.27
CA SER A 173 -3.57 -6.60 38.21
C SER A 173 -4.01 -7.47 37.00
N LEU A 174 -3.11 -7.69 36.03
CA LEU A 174 -3.33 -8.55 34.87
C LEU A 174 -2.80 -9.98 35.06
N PHE A 175 -2.08 -10.25 36.13
CA PHE A 175 -1.49 -11.57 36.35
C PHE A 175 -2.58 -12.63 36.52
N GLY A 176 -2.36 -13.82 35.98
CA GLY A 176 -3.34 -14.89 35.93
C GLY A 176 -4.43 -14.72 34.87
N LYS A 177 -4.47 -13.58 34.15
CA LYS A 177 -5.45 -13.35 33.09
C LYS A 177 -4.90 -13.73 31.71
N GLU A 178 -5.77 -14.28 30.89
CA GLU A 178 -5.46 -14.55 29.49
C GLU A 178 -5.47 -13.23 28.71
N ILE A 179 -4.37 -12.95 27.99
CA ILE A 179 -4.20 -11.75 27.19
C ILE A 179 -3.89 -12.10 25.74
N TYR A 180 -4.35 -11.26 24.83
CA TYR A 180 -3.97 -11.24 23.44
C TYR A 180 -3.79 -9.79 22.99
N MET A 181 -2.70 -9.49 22.26
CA MET A 181 -2.43 -8.15 21.77
C MET A 181 -1.88 -8.18 20.34
N GLN A 182 -2.44 -7.33 19.51
CA GLN A 182 -1.97 -7.04 18.16
C GLN A 182 -1.63 -5.56 18.02
N ILE A 183 -0.65 -5.25 17.19
CA ILE A 183 -0.35 -3.89 16.73
C ILE A 183 -0.27 -3.93 15.20
N ASN A 184 -1.07 -3.12 14.52
CA ASN A 184 -1.14 -3.07 13.05
C ASN A 184 -1.26 -4.47 12.42
N ARG A 185 -2.17 -5.32 12.90
CA ARG A 185 -2.38 -6.71 12.46
C ARG A 185 -1.26 -7.70 12.80
N GLY A 186 -0.11 -7.21 13.30
CA GLY A 186 0.95 -8.07 13.82
C GLY A 186 0.67 -8.52 15.25
N VAL A 187 0.79 -9.80 15.54
CA VAL A 187 0.64 -10.33 16.90
C VAL A 187 1.87 -9.95 17.72
N VAL A 188 1.69 -9.17 18.77
CA VAL A 188 2.75 -8.77 19.72
C VAL A 188 2.75 -9.65 20.95
N VAL A 189 1.56 -9.96 21.48
CA VAL A 189 1.37 -10.92 22.57
C VAL A 189 0.41 -11.99 22.06
N PRO A 190 0.87 -13.22 21.81
CA PRO A 190 -0.01 -14.32 21.45
C PRO A 190 -0.94 -14.64 22.63
N LYS A 191 -2.06 -15.29 22.35
CA LYS A 191 -3.02 -15.68 23.37
C LYS A 191 -2.31 -16.55 24.43
N SER A 192 -2.13 -15.98 25.62
CA SER A 192 -1.37 -16.59 26.71
C SER A 192 -1.80 -16.01 28.06
N THR A 193 -1.59 -16.76 29.12
CA THR A 193 -1.78 -16.28 30.49
C THR A 193 -0.54 -15.51 30.93
N LEU A 194 -0.73 -14.27 31.41
CA LEU A 194 0.34 -13.50 32.02
C LEU A 194 0.68 -14.07 33.37
N MET A 195 1.91 -14.55 33.52
CA MET A 195 2.42 -15.11 34.78
C MET A 195 3.63 -14.30 35.22
N ALA A 196 3.65 -13.88 36.49
CA ALA A 196 4.86 -13.32 37.08
C ALA A 196 5.95 -14.41 37.13
N GLU A 197 7.16 -14.06 36.75
CA GLU A 197 8.31 -14.96 36.86
C GLU A 197 8.82 -15.05 38.30
N ARG A 198 8.52 -14.03 39.11
CA ARG A 198 8.91 -13.91 40.53
C ARG A 198 7.76 -13.37 41.36
N GLU A 199 7.64 -13.82 42.58
CA GLU A 199 6.54 -13.45 43.54
C GLU A 199 6.41 -11.93 43.81
N TYR A 200 7.50 -11.18 43.65
CA TYR A 200 7.55 -9.74 43.92
C TYR A 200 7.46 -8.85 42.69
N GLU A 201 7.26 -9.42 41.51
CA GLU A 201 7.09 -8.63 40.29
C GLU A 201 5.78 -7.85 40.35
N LYS A 202 5.90 -6.53 40.08
CA LYS A 202 4.75 -5.63 40.01
C LYS A 202 4.27 -5.38 38.60
N GLU A 203 5.12 -5.64 37.63
CA GLU A 203 4.82 -5.49 36.21
C GLU A 203 5.68 -6.42 35.35
N ILE A 204 5.13 -6.78 34.20
CA ILE A 204 5.87 -7.49 33.14
C ILE A 204 6.10 -6.50 32.01
N ILE A 205 7.33 -6.40 31.52
CA ILE A 205 7.69 -5.55 30.37
C ILE A 205 7.88 -6.42 29.14
N ARG A 206 7.21 -6.04 28.06
CA ARG A 206 7.45 -6.59 26.73
C ARG A 206 7.99 -5.50 25.82
N ILE A 207 9.03 -5.82 25.08
CA ILE A 207 9.62 -4.90 24.09
C ILE A 207 9.23 -5.39 22.71
N THR A 208 8.60 -4.52 21.94
CA THR A 208 8.36 -4.71 20.51
C THR A 208 9.09 -3.65 19.71
N LYS A 209 9.24 -3.85 18.42
CA LYS A 209 9.81 -2.84 17.52
C LYS A 209 8.70 -2.21 16.70
N LEU A 210 8.57 -0.90 16.76
CA LEU A 210 7.59 -0.14 15.99
C LEU A 210 8.30 0.83 15.06
N SER A 211 7.78 0.94 13.83
CA SER A 211 8.18 1.99 12.89
C SER A 211 7.69 3.36 13.36
N PRO A 212 8.29 4.47 12.90
CA PRO A 212 7.80 5.81 13.23
C PRO A 212 6.33 6.01 12.86
N GLY A 213 5.60 6.78 13.68
CA GLY A 213 4.22 7.17 13.42
C GLY A 213 3.18 6.58 14.37
N LEU A 214 1.93 6.63 13.94
CA LEU A 214 0.77 6.15 14.70
C LEU A 214 0.43 4.70 14.34
N HIS A 215 0.18 3.90 15.36
CA HIS A 215 -0.18 2.50 15.27
C HIS A 215 -1.50 2.22 15.98
N ASN A 216 -2.31 1.34 15.42
CA ASN A 216 -3.48 0.80 16.08
C ASN A 216 -3.09 -0.47 16.85
N ALA A 217 -3.29 -0.46 18.15
CA ALA A 217 -3.16 -1.63 19.00
C ALA A 217 -4.54 -2.12 19.43
N SER A 218 -4.78 -3.41 19.33
CA SER A 218 -5.95 -4.06 19.89
C SER A 218 -5.52 -5.02 21.00
N VAL A 219 -6.16 -4.90 22.16
CA VAL A 219 -5.86 -5.71 23.34
C VAL A 219 -7.13 -6.35 23.85
N SER A 220 -7.12 -7.66 24.06
CA SER A 220 -8.19 -8.39 24.72
C SER A 220 -7.68 -9.10 25.96
N ILE A 221 -8.45 -9.01 27.05
CA ILE A 221 -8.17 -9.68 28.32
C ILE A 221 -9.50 -10.25 28.84
N GLY A 222 -9.63 -11.56 28.84
CA GLY A 222 -10.89 -12.23 29.15
C GLY A 222 -12.01 -11.76 28.21
N LYS A 223 -13.02 -11.05 28.76
CA LYS A 223 -14.14 -10.45 28.00
C LYS A 223 -13.92 -8.97 27.65
N SER A 224 -12.86 -8.35 28.16
CA SER A 224 -12.55 -6.94 27.94
C SER A 224 -11.75 -6.78 26.65
N TYR A 225 -12.09 -5.76 25.85
CA TYR A 225 -11.40 -5.42 24.60
C TYR A 225 -11.21 -3.91 24.51
N ASN A 226 -10.02 -3.49 24.12
CA ASN A 226 -9.70 -2.08 23.86
C ASN A 226 -8.93 -1.91 22.56
N THR A 227 -9.21 -0.81 21.88
CA THR A 227 -8.38 -0.31 20.78
C THR A 227 -7.64 0.94 21.26
N ILE A 228 -6.33 0.97 21.06
CA ILE A 228 -5.42 1.99 21.56
C ILE A 228 -4.62 2.54 20.38
N LYS A 229 -4.50 3.87 20.29
CA LYS A 229 -3.58 4.49 19.34
C LYS A 229 -2.23 4.74 20.02
N ILE A 230 -1.18 4.12 19.50
CA ILE A 230 0.20 4.25 19.99
C ILE A 230 0.96 5.19 19.05
N ASN A 231 1.59 6.21 19.61
CA ASN A 231 2.54 7.04 18.87
C ASN A 231 3.97 6.54 19.15
N ALA A 232 4.56 5.84 18.20
CA ALA A 232 5.91 5.29 18.32
C ALA A 232 7.04 6.35 18.26
N ASP A 233 6.72 7.59 17.88
CA ASP A 233 7.68 8.70 17.92
C ASP A 233 7.78 9.31 19.33
N SER A 234 6.86 8.98 20.23
CA SER A 234 6.91 9.43 21.61
C SER A 234 7.92 8.60 22.43
N THR A 235 8.44 9.20 23.51
CA THR A 235 9.29 8.51 24.50
C THR A 235 8.47 7.79 25.58
N GLN A 236 7.15 7.67 25.39
CA GLN A 236 6.24 7.08 26.36
C GLN A 236 6.09 5.59 26.11
N SER A 237 6.00 4.82 27.18
CA SER A 237 5.62 3.40 27.18
C SER A 237 4.11 3.26 27.37
N LEU A 238 3.53 2.19 26.84
CA LEU A 238 2.13 1.84 27.10
C LEU A 238 2.05 0.98 28.36
N ARG A 239 1.29 1.41 29.38
CA ARG A 239 0.96 0.60 30.53
C ARG A 239 -0.48 0.15 30.49
N LEU A 240 -0.70 -1.15 30.71
CA LEU A 240 -1.99 -1.82 30.75
C LEU A 240 -2.28 -2.31 32.16
N TYR A 241 -3.50 -2.11 32.66
CA TYR A 241 -3.91 -2.52 33.99
C TYR A 241 -5.42 -2.74 34.08
N MET A 242 -5.88 -3.39 35.14
CA MET A 242 -7.31 -3.62 35.42
C MET A 242 -7.81 -2.74 36.54
N VAL A 243 -9.01 -2.19 36.34
CA VAL A 243 -9.78 -1.50 37.42
C VAL A 243 -11.21 -2.00 37.36
N ASN A 244 -11.70 -2.60 38.44
CA ASN A 244 -13.08 -3.13 38.53
C ASN A 244 -13.44 -4.00 37.31
N ASP A 245 -12.59 -4.99 36.99
CA ASP A 245 -12.71 -5.89 35.86
C ASP A 245 -12.75 -5.22 34.46
N SER A 246 -12.42 -3.95 34.38
CA SER A 246 -12.27 -3.22 33.11
C SER A 246 -10.81 -3.01 32.77
N LEU A 247 -10.41 -3.35 31.55
CA LEU A 247 -9.08 -3.05 31.04
C LEU A 247 -8.92 -1.53 30.86
N LYS A 248 -7.86 -0.99 31.44
CA LYS A 248 -7.45 0.40 31.33
C LYS A 248 -6.04 0.48 30.78
N TYR A 249 -5.69 1.66 30.28
CA TYR A 249 -4.35 1.95 29.83
C TYR A 249 -3.95 3.39 30.09
N GLU A 250 -2.67 3.61 30.17
CA GLU A 250 -2.05 4.93 30.25
C GLU A 250 -0.72 4.95 29.51
N PHE A 251 -0.27 6.14 29.12
CA PHE A 251 1.07 6.34 28.59
C PHE A 251 1.97 6.90 29.69
N VAL A 252 3.05 6.18 29.97
CA VAL A 252 4.01 6.50 31.03
C VAL A 252 5.39 6.83 30.46
N LYS A 253 6.11 7.75 31.12
CA LYS A 253 7.48 8.09 30.77
C LYS A 253 8.46 7.09 31.34
#